data_c05fadb519a8e5aa09b443a48ce01b2d
#
_entry.id   c05fadb519a8e5aa09b443a48ce01b2d
#
_cell.length_a   1.000
_cell.length_b   1.000
_cell.length_c   1.000
_cell.angle_alpha   90.00
_cell.angle_beta   90.00
_cell.angle_gamma   90.00
#
_symmetry.space_group_name_H-M   'P 1'
#
loop_
_entity.id
_entity.type
_entity.pdbx_description
1 polymer ?
#
loop_
_entity_poly.entity_id
_entity_poly.type
_entity_poly.pdbx_seq_one_letter_code
_entity_poly.pdbx_strand_id
1 'polypeptide(L)'
;MNQKYGSNTVNLNISHSYENMLSVIENNMYVVDLAKDAIFAAGLEPVSSPVRGGTDGARLSFMGLPCPNLGTGGYAFHGPYEHVSVNAMERVVSILKQIVANPIDR
;
A
#
# COMPACT_ATOMS: atom_id res chain seq x y z
N MET A 1 -33.79 -1.79 -9.98
CA MET A 1 -33.89 -3.10 -10.65
C MET A 1 -35.07 -3.94 -10.15
N ASN A 2 -35.27 -4.13 -8.87
CA ASN A 2 -36.42 -4.88 -8.31
C ASN A 2 -37.79 -4.30 -8.69
N GLN A 3 -37.93 -2.99 -8.84
CA GLN A 3 -39.19 -2.36 -9.31
C GLN A 3 -39.55 -2.73 -10.72
N LYS A 4 -38.56 -3.02 -11.58
CA LYS A 4 -38.78 -3.37 -13.01
C LYS A 4 -38.97 -4.89 -13.24
N TYR A 5 -38.30 -5.73 -12.47
CA TYR A 5 -38.20 -7.16 -12.70
C TYR A 5 -38.82 -8.04 -11.61
N GLY A 6 -39.45 -7.43 -10.59
CA GLY A 6 -40.05 -8.11 -9.46
C GLY A 6 -39.19 -8.09 -8.17
N SER A 7 -39.85 -8.37 -7.06
CA SER A 7 -39.17 -8.48 -5.77
C SER A 7 -38.18 -9.65 -5.75
N ASN A 8 -37.06 -9.50 -5.12
CA ASN A 8 -35.97 -10.48 -5.01
C ASN A 8 -35.21 -10.81 -6.30
N THR A 9 -35.36 -10.02 -7.35
CA THR A 9 -34.54 -10.17 -8.56
C THR A 9 -33.08 -9.84 -8.29
N VAL A 10 -32.82 -8.87 -7.38
CA VAL A 10 -31.48 -8.49 -6.92
C VAL A 10 -31.51 -8.46 -5.40
N ASN A 11 -30.58 -9.20 -4.81
CA ASN A 11 -30.29 -9.12 -3.37
C ASN A 11 -28.93 -8.43 -3.20
N LEU A 12 -28.95 -7.21 -2.65
CA LEU A 12 -27.75 -6.42 -2.41
C LEU A 12 -27.35 -6.54 -0.93
N ASN A 13 -26.19 -7.13 -0.70
CA ASN A 13 -25.55 -7.13 0.61
C ASN A 13 -24.31 -6.23 0.55
N ILE A 14 -24.29 -5.19 1.35
CA ILE A 14 -23.17 -4.25 1.43
C ILE A 14 -22.48 -4.47 2.77
N SER A 15 -21.22 -4.89 2.70
CA SER A 15 -20.33 -4.98 3.87
C SER A 15 -19.14 -4.06 3.69
N HIS A 16 -18.75 -3.39 4.77
CA HIS A 16 -17.55 -2.57 4.80
C HIS A 16 -16.33 -3.48 4.95
N SER A 17 -15.36 -3.43 4.02
CA SER A 17 -14.20 -4.31 4.04
C SER A 17 -12.90 -3.58 4.35
N TYR A 18 -12.69 -2.38 3.81
CA TYR A 18 -11.53 -1.53 4.08
C TYR A 18 -11.79 -0.09 3.67
N GLU A 19 -11.00 0.83 4.22
CA GLU A 19 -10.98 2.26 3.90
C GLU A 19 -9.60 2.70 3.42
N ASN A 20 -9.53 3.92 2.90
CA ASN A 20 -8.24 4.53 2.58
C ASN A 20 -7.48 4.79 3.89
N MET A 21 -6.27 4.24 3.99
CA MET A 21 -5.42 4.40 5.18
C MET A 21 -4.92 5.84 5.40
N LEU A 22 -5.13 6.75 4.48
CA LEU A 22 -4.63 8.13 4.56
C LEU A 22 -5.05 8.80 5.86
N SER A 23 -6.28 8.59 6.32
CA SER A 23 -6.79 9.15 7.60
C SER A 23 -5.98 8.72 8.83
N VAL A 24 -5.32 7.57 8.77
CA VAL A 24 -4.39 7.11 9.82
C VAL A 24 -2.98 7.59 9.56
N ILE A 25 -2.52 7.50 8.31
CA ILE A 25 -1.15 7.83 7.91
C ILE A 25 -0.87 9.33 8.04
N GLU A 26 -1.83 10.22 7.74
CA GLU A 26 -1.64 11.67 7.86
C GLU A 26 -1.28 12.14 9.27
N ASN A 27 -1.71 11.40 10.29
CA ASN A 27 -1.33 11.64 11.68
C ASN A 27 -0.03 10.92 12.10
N ASN A 28 0.55 10.16 11.18
CA ASN A 28 1.74 9.33 11.42
C ASN A 28 2.72 9.43 10.25
N MET A 29 2.92 10.63 9.69
CA MET A 29 3.75 10.84 8.50
C MET A 29 5.20 10.39 8.66
N TYR A 30 5.69 10.28 9.88
CA TYR A 30 7.04 9.80 10.19
C TYR A 30 7.37 8.43 9.56
N VAL A 31 6.37 7.53 9.42
CA VAL A 31 6.59 6.22 8.77
C VAL A 31 6.77 6.36 7.26
N VAL A 32 6.13 7.37 6.66
CA VAL A 32 6.28 7.69 5.23
C VAL A 32 7.61 8.39 4.98
N ASP A 33 7.99 9.31 5.87
CA ASP A 33 9.25 10.04 5.74
C ASP A 33 10.45 9.09 5.90
N LEU A 34 10.41 8.16 6.84
CA LEU A 34 11.40 7.09 6.95
C LEU A 34 11.55 6.28 5.65
N ALA A 35 10.43 5.91 5.05
CA ALA A 35 10.44 5.18 3.77
C ALA A 35 11.02 6.03 2.63
N LYS A 36 10.68 7.32 2.56
CA LYS A 36 11.22 8.26 1.57
C LYS A 36 12.73 8.45 1.73
N ASP A 37 13.20 8.62 2.96
CA ASP A 37 14.62 8.78 3.25
C ASP A 37 15.41 7.51 2.86
N ALA A 38 14.85 6.34 3.14
CA ALA A 38 15.45 5.07 2.73
C ALA A 38 15.50 4.88 1.20
N ILE A 39 14.45 5.29 0.50
CA ILE A 39 14.41 5.27 -0.98
C ILE A 39 15.46 6.22 -1.55
N PHE A 40 15.56 7.43 -1.00
CA PHE A 40 16.55 8.43 -1.40
C PHE A 40 17.99 7.93 -1.13
N ALA A 41 18.24 7.34 0.03
CA ALA A 41 19.53 6.73 0.38
C ALA A 41 19.92 5.57 -0.53
N ALA A 42 18.94 4.86 -1.12
CA ALA A 42 19.17 3.85 -2.13
C ALA A 42 19.40 4.41 -3.56
N GLY A 43 19.50 5.74 -3.71
CA GLY A 43 19.76 6.43 -4.97
C GLY A 43 18.54 6.54 -5.88
N LEU A 44 17.34 6.50 -5.33
CA LEU A 44 16.09 6.64 -6.06
C LEU A 44 15.31 7.88 -5.59
N GLU A 45 14.48 8.42 -6.46
CA GLU A 45 13.56 9.49 -6.10
C GLU A 45 12.25 8.89 -5.54
N PRO A 46 11.87 9.23 -4.29
CA PRO A 46 10.65 8.72 -3.70
C PRO A 46 9.41 9.37 -4.31
N VAL A 47 8.48 8.55 -4.79
CA VAL A 47 7.20 9.00 -5.36
C VAL A 47 6.07 8.37 -4.55
N SER A 48 5.11 9.20 -4.15
CA SER A 48 3.87 8.73 -3.53
C SER A 48 2.75 8.74 -4.56
N SER A 49 2.07 7.62 -4.70
CA SER A 49 0.94 7.48 -5.61
C SER A 49 -0.19 6.67 -4.95
N PRO A 50 -1.45 6.95 -5.29
CA PRO A 50 -2.55 6.15 -4.80
C PRO A 50 -2.48 4.72 -5.36
N VAL A 51 -2.83 3.75 -4.53
CA VAL A 51 -2.94 2.35 -4.91
C VAL A 51 -4.42 2.00 -5.09
N ARG A 52 -4.73 1.27 -6.15
CA ARG A 52 -6.09 0.76 -6.39
C ARG A 52 -6.33 -0.47 -5.53
N GLY A 53 -7.50 -0.54 -4.90
CA GLY A 53 -7.93 -1.67 -4.08
C GLY A 53 -7.46 -1.59 -2.63
N GLY A 54 -7.83 -2.60 -1.84
CA GLY A 54 -7.42 -2.73 -0.45
C GLY A 54 -6.07 -3.43 -0.31
N THR A 55 -5.39 -3.14 0.78
CA THR A 55 -4.11 -3.75 1.14
C THR A 55 -4.12 -4.19 2.59
N ASP A 56 -3.26 -5.13 2.95
CA ASP A 56 -3.07 -5.54 4.34
C ASP A 56 -2.57 -4.35 5.19
N GLY A 57 -1.76 -3.47 4.61
CA GLY A 57 -1.32 -2.25 5.26
C GLY A 57 -2.47 -1.32 5.67
N ALA A 58 -3.52 -1.23 4.86
CA ALA A 58 -4.73 -0.49 5.24
C ALA A 58 -5.41 -1.10 6.46
N ARG A 59 -5.57 -2.42 6.49
CA ARG A 59 -6.16 -3.12 7.65
C ARG A 59 -5.33 -2.94 8.91
N LEU A 60 -4.02 -3.12 8.82
CA LEU A 60 -3.09 -2.94 9.94
C LEU A 60 -3.12 -1.50 10.47
N SER A 61 -3.21 -0.51 9.57
CA SER A 61 -3.29 0.90 9.96
C SER A 61 -4.52 1.17 10.82
N PHE A 62 -5.70 0.65 10.46
CA PHE A 62 -6.91 0.78 11.27
C PHE A 62 -6.91 -0.06 12.55
N MET A 63 -6.01 -1.02 12.67
CA MET A 63 -5.77 -1.79 13.91
C MET A 63 -4.77 -1.10 14.85
N GLY A 64 -4.30 0.11 14.51
CA GLY A 64 -3.38 0.89 15.33
C GLY A 64 -1.91 0.79 14.96
N LEU A 65 -1.59 0.12 13.84
CA LEU A 65 -0.24 0.04 13.29
C LEU A 65 -0.17 0.83 11.97
N PRO A 66 0.28 2.09 11.96
CA PRO A 66 0.46 2.85 10.73
C PRO A 66 1.38 2.10 9.76
N CYS A 67 0.82 1.60 8.66
CA CYS A 67 1.51 0.68 7.77
C CYS A 67 1.33 1.10 6.30
N PRO A 68 2.11 2.10 5.82
CA PRO A 68 2.09 2.50 4.42
C PRO A 68 2.62 1.39 3.53
N ASN A 69 2.14 1.34 2.29
CA ASN A 69 2.65 0.39 1.31
C ASN A 69 3.99 0.87 0.72
N LEU A 70 4.91 -0.05 0.54
CA LEU A 70 6.16 0.18 -0.16
C LEU A 70 6.10 -0.44 -1.56
N GLY A 71 6.60 0.27 -2.56
CA GLY A 71 6.67 -0.24 -3.93
C GLY A 71 7.61 -1.44 -4.05
N THR A 72 7.18 -2.46 -4.76
CA THR A 72 7.95 -3.70 -4.99
C THR A 72 8.84 -3.62 -6.23
N GLY A 73 8.68 -2.59 -7.06
CA GLY A 73 9.37 -2.46 -8.35
C GLY A 73 8.82 -3.40 -9.43
N GLY A 74 7.65 -4.00 -9.20
CA GLY A 74 6.99 -4.85 -10.19
C GLY A 74 6.13 -4.07 -11.19
N TYR A 75 5.72 -4.77 -12.24
CA TYR A 75 4.91 -4.24 -13.33
C TYR A 75 3.79 -5.20 -13.71
N ALA A 76 2.76 -4.68 -14.37
CA ALA A 76 1.64 -5.44 -14.93
C ALA A 76 0.91 -6.31 -13.89
N PHE A 77 0.74 -5.80 -12.68
CA PHE A 77 0.10 -6.50 -11.56
C PHE A 77 -1.26 -7.07 -11.92
N HIS A 78 -1.55 -8.26 -11.38
CA HIS A 78 -2.80 -9.00 -11.59
C HIS A 78 -3.06 -9.44 -13.03
N GLY A 79 -2.02 -9.49 -13.84
CA GLY A 79 -2.12 -9.90 -15.24
C GLY A 79 -1.14 -11.02 -15.61
N PRO A 80 -1.31 -11.63 -16.79
CA PRO A 80 -0.46 -12.73 -17.24
C PRO A 80 0.99 -12.30 -17.54
N TYR A 81 1.23 -11.01 -17.61
CA TYR A 81 2.55 -10.42 -17.85
C TYR A 81 3.15 -9.77 -16.59
N GLU A 82 2.63 -10.10 -15.42
CA GLU A 82 3.19 -9.61 -14.15
C GLU A 82 4.65 -10.03 -14.01
N HIS A 83 5.52 -9.07 -13.75
CA HIS A 83 6.95 -9.31 -13.68
C HIS A 83 7.66 -8.29 -12.81
N VAL A 84 8.85 -8.64 -12.37
CA VAL A 84 9.80 -7.77 -11.67
C VAL A 84 11.22 -8.07 -12.18
N SER A 85 12.05 -7.05 -12.33
CA SER A 85 13.44 -7.24 -12.68
C SER A 85 14.30 -7.58 -11.47
N VAL A 86 15.38 -8.33 -11.66
CA VAL A 86 16.36 -8.63 -10.60
C VAL A 86 16.91 -7.35 -9.98
N ASN A 87 17.25 -6.36 -10.80
CA ASN A 87 17.75 -5.08 -10.32
C ASN A 87 16.72 -4.34 -9.42
N ALA A 88 15.43 -4.43 -9.75
CA ALA A 88 14.37 -3.84 -8.91
C ALA A 88 14.28 -4.57 -7.55
N MET A 89 14.37 -5.90 -7.55
CA MET A 89 14.39 -6.68 -6.30
C MET A 89 15.58 -6.30 -5.41
N GLU A 90 16.78 -6.18 -5.98
CA GLU A 90 17.99 -5.77 -5.24
C GLU A 90 17.85 -4.37 -4.64
N ARG A 91 17.24 -3.44 -5.38
CA ARG A 91 16.97 -2.08 -4.88
C ARG A 91 15.99 -2.09 -3.73
N VAL A 92 14.91 -2.87 -3.82
CA VAL A 92 13.94 -3.02 -2.72
C VAL A 92 14.61 -3.59 -1.47
N VAL A 93 15.46 -4.60 -1.63
CA VAL A 93 16.26 -5.14 -0.50
C VAL A 93 17.13 -4.05 0.14
N SER A 94 17.77 -3.21 -0.67
CA SER A 94 18.58 -2.09 -0.18
C SER A 94 17.76 -1.08 0.60
N ILE A 95 16.56 -0.73 0.11
CA ILE A 95 15.62 0.17 0.82
C ILE A 95 15.20 -0.42 2.16
N LEU A 96 14.82 -1.70 2.19
CA LEU A 96 14.41 -2.38 3.42
C LEU A 96 15.55 -2.42 4.46
N LYS A 97 16.78 -2.65 4.01
CA LYS A 97 17.97 -2.58 4.89
C LYS A 97 18.14 -1.19 5.49
N GLN A 98 17.93 -0.12 4.72
CA GLN A 98 18.02 1.25 5.23
C GLN A 98 16.93 1.54 6.26
N ILE A 99 15.70 1.10 6.03
CA ILE A 99 14.59 1.27 6.98
C ILE A 99 14.91 0.59 8.31
N VAL A 100 15.41 -0.66 8.28
CA VAL A 100 15.71 -1.44 9.48
C VAL A 100 16.93 -0.90 10.22
N ALA A 101 17.94 -0.39 9.48
CA ALA A 101 19.16 0.15 10.07
C ALA A 101 18.95 1.52 10.72
N ASN A 102 17.92 2.26 10.34
CA ASN A 102 17.61 3.59 10.85
C ASN A 102 16.21 3.61 11.49
N PRO A 103 16.02 2.89 12.60
CA PRO A 103 14.74 2.86 13.28
C PRO A 103 14.41 4.27 13.80
N ILE A 104 13.12 4.56 13.86
CA ILE A 104 12.64 5.80 14.44
C ILE A 104 12.82 5.71 15.95
N ASP A 105 13.63 6.59 16.50
CA ASP A 105 13.69 6.80 17.96
C ASP A 105 12.36 7.45 18.38
N ARG A 106 11.59 6.72 19.14
CA ARG A 106 10.32 7.21 19.72
C ARG A 106 10.56 7.89 21.05
#